data_70bd0baeb62452d33142617cfb82099f
#
_entry.id   70bd0baeb62452d33142617cfb82099f
#
_cell.length_a   1.000
_cell.length_b   1.000
_cell.length_c   1.000
_cell.angle_alpha   90.00
_cell.angle_beta   90.00
_cell.angle_gamma   90.00
#
_symmetry.space_group_name_H-M   'P 1'
#
loop_
_entity.id
_entity.type
_entity.pdbx_description
1 polymer ?
#
loop_
_entity_poly.entity_id
_entity_poly.type
_entity_poly.pdbx_seq_one_letter_code
_entity_poly.pdbx_strand_id
1 'polypeptide(L)'
;PVYSHEIYDIVPDKTQRVQAADFVIVEGINVFQTPHNSRLYITDFFDFSIYVDAAVEDIESWYLDRFLKLLSFAQDDPNNYYYRFTQQPISEVKDFAHQVWTSINLTNLQNYIEPTRNRAEVILHKSKNHEIDEIYLKK
;
A
#
# COMPACT_ATOMS: atom_id res chain seq x y z
N PRO A 1 -13.85 10.41 -2.89
CA PRO A 1 -14.49 9.09 -2.84
C PRO A 1 -14.03 8.31 -1.61
N VAL A 2 -14.81 7.28 -1.23
CA VAL A 2 -14.48 6.32 -0.18
C VAL A 2 -14.26 4.96 -0.84
N TYR A 3 -13.13 4.33 -0.53
CA TYR A 3 -12.80 2.97 -0.99
C TYR A 3 -13.24 1.93 0.05
N SER A 4 -13.67 0.75 -0.39
CA SER A 4 -13.97 -0.40 0.46
C SER A 4 -13.22 -1.64 0.01
N HIS A 5 -12.53 -2.29 0.94
CA HIS A 5 -11.87 -3.57 0.69
C HIS A 5 -12.86 -4.72 0.53
N GLU A 6 -14.06 -4.61 1.10
CA GLU A 6 -15.08 -5.65 1.01
C GLU A 6 -15.60 -5.82 -0.42
N ILE A 7 -15.84 -4.70 -1.11
CA ILE A 7 -16.28 -4.72 -2.52
C ILE A 7 -15.11 -4.56 -3.49
N TYR A 8 -13.91 -4.28 -2.99
CA TYR A 8 -12.67 -4.02 -3.74
C TYR A 8 -12.81 -2.90 -4.77
N ASP A 9 -13.58 -1.85 -4.43
CA ASP A 9 -13.86 -0.71 -5.30
C ASP A 9 -14.24 0.54 -4.50
N ILE A 10 -14.45 1.65 -5.22
CA ILE A 10 -15.00 2.89 -4.69
C ILE A 10 -16.49 2.70 -4.40
N VAL A 11 -16.87 3.05 -3.16
CA VAL A 11 -18.30 3.01 -2.76
C VAL A 11 -19.05 4.10 -3.52
N PRO A 12 -20.09 3.73 -4.33
CA PRO A 12 -20.87 4.70 -5.09
C PRO A 12 -21.45 5.80 -4.20
N ASP A 13 -21.43 7.02 -4.68
CA ASP A 13 -22.03 8.22 -4.06
C ASP A 13 -21.53 8.54 -2.63
N LYS A 14 -20.45 7.86 -2.17
CA LYS A 14 -19.84 8.12 -0.86
C LYS A 14 -18.57 8.95 -1.01
N THR A 15 -18.57 10.10 -0.36
CA THR A 15 -17.41 10.99 -0.31
C THR A 15 -17.07 11.34 1.13
N GLN A 16 -15.79 11.49 1.41
CA GLN A 16 -15.30 12.05 2.65
C GLN A 16 -14.69 13.42 2.35
N ARG A 17 -15.21 14.45 3.01
CA ARG A 17 -14.67 15.81 2.91
C ARG A 17 -13.67 16.02 4.03
N VAL A 18 -12.46 16.40 3.67
CA VAL A 18 -11.46 16.88 4.64
C VAL A 18 -11.76 18.34 4.90
N GLN A 19 -11.99 18.69 6.17
CA GLN A 19 -12.17 20.08 6.60
C GLN A 19 -10.81 20.71 6.88
N ALA A 20 -10.78 22.05 7.06
CA ALA A 20 -9.56 22.75 7.44
C ALA A 20 -8.98 22.15 8.72
N ALA A 21 -7.75 21.66 8.63
CA ALA A 21 -7.03 21.02 9.72
C ALA A 21 -5.66 21.72 9.86
N ASP A 22 -5.11 21.73 11.08
CA ASP A 22 -3.76 22.27 11.32
C ASP A 22 -2.68 21.40 10.68
N PHE A 23 -2.94 20.09 10.61
CA PHE A 23 -2.07 19.10 9.96
C PHE A 23 -2.89 18.17 9.07
N VAL A 24 -2.37 17.90 7.88
CA VAL A 24 -2.94 16.93 6.94
C VAL A 24 -1.85 15.92 6.59
N ILE A 25 -2.10 14.65 6.88
CA ILE A 25 -1.22 13.55 6.48
C ILE A 25 -1.80 12.91 5.23
N VAL A 26 -1.03 12.90 4.15
CA VAL A 26 -1.36 12.21 2.91
C VAL A 26 -0.49 10.97 2.82
N GLU A 27 -1.11 9.79 2.82
CA GLU A 27 -0.39 8.52 2.71
C GLU A 27 -0.78 7.76 1.44
N GLY A 28 0.16 7.00 0.90
CA GLY A 28 -0.04 6.12 -0.23
C GLY A 28 1.25 5.75 -0.92
N ILE A 29 1.30 4.54 -1.47
CA ILE A 29 2.50 3.99 -2.13
C ILE A 29 2.91 4.79 -3.37
N ASN A 30 1.99 5.54 -3.97
CA ASN A 30 2.22 6.30 -5.21
C ASN A 30 2.36 7.81 -4.97
N VAL A 31 2.41 8.27 -3.71
CA VAL A 31 2.42 9.71 -3.37
C VAL A 31 3.62 10.44 -3.96
N PHE A 32 4.79 9.78 -4.05
CA PHE A 32 6.00 10.34 -4.63
C PHE A 32 6.13 10.15 -6.14
N GLN A 33 5.22 9.44 -6.78
CA GLN A 33 5.30 9.21 -8.22
C GLN A 33 5.04 10.50 -9.00
N THR A 34 5.79 10.66 -10.09
CA THR A 34 5.66 11.78 -11.02
C THR A 34 4.93 11.30 -12.26
N PRO A 35 3.68 11.68 -12.49
CA PRO A 35 2.98 11.34 -13.71
C PRO A 35 3.65 12.03 -14.92
N HIS A 36 3.86 11.28 -15.99
CA HIS A 36 4.60 11.74 -17.18
C HIS A 36 4.02 13.00 -17.88
N ASN A 37 2.75 13.30 -17.65
CA ASN A 37 2.01 14.36 -18.35
C ASN A 37 1.45 15.46 -17.44
N SER A 38 1.89 15.57 -16.19
CA SER A 38 1.40 16.62 -15.27
C SER A 38 2.52 17.64 -14.98
N ARG A 39 2.13 18.91 -14.89
CA ARG A 39 2.99 20.01 -14.44
C ARG A 39 2.93 20.25 -12.94
N LEU A 40 1.95 19.63 -12.26
CA LEU A 40 1.74 19.74 -10.83
C LEU A 40 1.76 18.33 -10.23
N TYR A 41 2.53 18.15 -9.17
CA TYR A 41 2.64 16.93 -8.41
C TYR A 41 2.07 17.15 -7.02
N ILE A 42 1.49 16.11 -6.43
CA ILE A 42 0.98 16.23 -5.06
C ILE A 42 2.10 16.59 -4.07
N THR A 43 3.31 16.14 -4.35
CA THR A 43 4.50 16.45 -3.55
C THR A 43 4.88 17.94 -3.55
N ASP A 44 4.41 18.73 -4.53
CA ASP A 44 4.66 20.18 -4.57
C ASP A 44 3.91 20.93 -3.45
N PHE A 45 2.96 20.26 -2.81
CA PHE A 45 2.12 20.81 -1.74
C PHE A 45 2.50 20.28 -0.35
N PHE A 46 3.58 19.49 -0.23
CA PHE A 46 4.02 18.96 1.05
C PHE A 46 5.02 19.91 1.71
N ASP A 47 4.79 20.17 3.00
CA ASP A 47 5.75 20.87 3.84
C ASP A 47 6.85 19.91 4.36
N PHE A 48 6.52 18.61 4.43
CA PHE A 48 7.42 17.59 4.93
C PHE A 48 7.07 16.22 4.35
N SER A 49 8.09 15.38 4.13
CA SER A 49 7.90 14.09 3.48
C SER A 49 8.69 12.98 4.16
N ILE A 50 8.02 11.83 4.28
CA ILE A 50 8.57 10.61 4.90
C ILE A 50 8.42 9.46 3.91
N TYR A 51 9.50 8.71 3.72
CA TYR A 51 9.47 7.41 3.05
C TYR A 51 9.60 6.30 4.09
N VAL A 52 8.70 5.33 4.06
CA VAL A 52 8.81 4.14 4.89
C VAL A 52 9.46 3.04 4.04
N ASP A 53 10.68 2.68 4.43
CA ASP A 53 11.52 1.67 3.80
C ASP A 53 11.40 0.33 4.54
N ALA A 54 11.59 -0.78 3.85
CA ALA A 54 11.69 -2.10 4.46
C ALA A 54 12.35 -3.09 3.49
N ALA A 55 12.85 -4.20 4.01
CA ALA A 55 13.34 -5.30 3.17
C ALA A 55 12.21 -5.87 2.31
N VAL A 56 12.52 -6.20 1.06
CA VAL A 56 11.53 -6.72 0.09
C VAL A 56 10.85 -7.98 0.62
N GLU A 57 11.62 -8.85 1.26
CA GLU A 57 11.14 -10.11 1.84
C GLU A 57 10.14 -9.87 2.98
N ASP A 58 10.33 -8.81 3.76
CA ASP A 58 9.42 -8.43 4.83
C ASP A 58 8.11 -7.86 4.26
N ILE A 59 8.20 -7.01 3.23
CA ILE A 59 7.02 -6.47 2.53
C ILE A 59 6.20 -7.60 1.92
N GLU A 60 6.85 -8.59 1.29
CA GLU A 60 6.20 -9.77 0.75
C GLU A 60 5.48 -10.57 1.85
N SER A 61 6.18 -10.84 2.96
CA SER A 61 5.60 -11.56 4.11
C SER A 61 4.35 -10.84 4.63
N TRP A 62 4.41 -9.53 4.83
CA TRP A 62 3.26 -8.74 5.29
C TRP A 62 2.11 -8.70 4.28
N TYR A 63 2.43 -8.67 2.99
CA TYR A 63 1.41 -8.75 1.94
C TYR A 63 0.67 -10.09 2.00
N LEU A 64 1.39 -11.21 2.08
CA LEU A 64 0.80 -12.54 2.16
C LEU A 64 -0.02 -12.73 3.44
N ASP A 65 0.49 -12.30 4.59
CA ASP A 65 -0.20 -12.37 5.88
C ASP A 65 -1.52 -11.56 5.85
N ARG A 66 -1.47 -10.34 5.30
CA ARG A 66 -2.66 -9.50 5.12
C ARG A 66 -3.66 -10.15 4.18
N PHE A 67 -3.22 -10.73 3.08
CA PHE A 67 -4.08 -11.43 2.14
C PHE A 67 -4.81 -12.60 2.82
N LEU A 68 -4.08 -13.44 3.56
CA LEU A 68 -4.66 -14.56 4.31
C LEU A 68 -5.63 -14.10 5.41
N LYS A 69 -5.33 -12.99 6.05
CA LYS A 69 -6.23 -12.39 7.04
C LYS A 69 -7.53 -11.88 6.39
N LEU A 70 -7.46 -11.22 5.25
CA LEU A 70 -8.64 -10.79 4.50
C LEU A 70 -9.48 -11.99 4.05
N LEU A 71 -8.82 -13.07 3.63
CA LEU A 71 -9.47 -14.33 3.30
C LEU A 71 -10.24 -14.91 4.49
N SER A 72 -9.65 -14.90 5.69
CA SER A 72 -10.31 -15.40 6.90
C SER A 72 -11.56 -14.61 7.27
N PHE A 73 -11.59 -13.29 7.05
CA PHE A 73 -12.77 -12.46 7.28
C PHE A 73 -13.88 -12.67 6.24
N ALA A 74 -13.54 -13.16 5.07
CA ALA A 74 -14.49 -13.37 3.98
C ALA A 74 -15.20 -14.73 4.03
N GLN A 75 -14.82 -15.64 4.93
CA GLN A 75 -15.30 -17.02 4.94
C GLN A 75 -16.82 -17.15 4.99
N ASP A 76 -17.48 -16.26 5.71
CA ASP A 76 -18.93 -16.32 5.97
C ASP A 76 -19.71 -15.23 5.22
N ASP A 77 -19.05 -14.46 4.33
CA ASP A 77 -19.70 -13.38 3.59
C ASP A 77 -19.56 -13.57 2.05
N PRO A 78 -20.57 -14.17 1.39
CA PRO A 78 -20.57 -14.36 -0.06
C PRO A 78 -20.49 -13.08 -0.89
N ASN A 79 -20.77 -11.90 -0.32
CA ASN A 79 -20.71 -10.63 -1.00
C ASN A 79 -19.29 -10.03 -0.95
N ASN A 80 -18.41 -10.57 -0.12
CA ASN A 80 -17.03 -10.12 0.00
C ASN A 80 -16.22 -10.55 -1.22
N TYR A 81 -15.41 -9.63 -1.75
CA TYR A 81 -14.53 -9.90 -2.90
C TYR A 81 -13.64 -11.14 -2.71
N TYR A 82 -13.14 -11.36 -1.49
CA TYR A 82 -12.23 -12.45 -1.17
C TYR A 82 -12.94 -13.79 -0.97
N TYR A 83 -14.29 -13.82 -0.85
CA TYR A 83 -15.06 -15.06 -0.66
C TYR A 83 -14.77 -16.13 -1.74
N ARG A 84 -14.63 -15.73 -2.98
CA ARG A 84 -14.30 -16.63 -4.10
C ARG A 84 -13.04 -17.46 -3.89
N PHE A 85 -12.09 -16.97 -3.09
CA PHE A 85 -10.86 -17.67 -2.78
C PHE A 85 -11.01 -18.65 -1.60
N THR A 86 -12.01 -18.47 -0.76
CA THR A 86 -12.28 -19.38 0.37
C THR A 86 -12.75 -20.75 -0.09
N GLN A 87 -13.19 -20.86 -1.35
CA GLN A 87 -13.70 -22.09 -1.97
C GLN A 87 -12.61 -22.91 -2.67
N GLN A 88 -11.35 -22.44 -2.61
CA GLN A 88 -10.21 -23.06 -3.27
C GLN A 88 -9.24 -23.68 -2.25
N PRO A 89 -8.43 -24.67 -2.66
CA PRO A 89 -7.35 -25.18 -1.81
C PRO A 89 -6.39 -24.05 -1.40
N ILE A 90 -6.03 -24.01 -0.12
CA ILE A 90 -5.19 -22.94 0.42
C ILE A 90 -3.82 -22.82 -0.28
N SER A 91 -3.30 -23.95 -0.81
CA SER A 91 -2.05 -23.93 -1.60
C SER A 91 -2.21 -23.13 -2.88
N GLU A 92 -3.29 -23.34 -3.64
CA GLU A 92 -3.55 -22.60 -4.88
C GLU A 92 -3.77 -21.11 -4.62
N VAL A 93 -4.44 -20.78 -3.52
CA VAL A 93 -4.65 -19.39 -3.09
C VAL A 93 -3.34 -18.71 -2.74
N LYS A 94 -2.43 -19.40 -2.06
CA LYS A 94 -1.08 -18.88 -1.76
C LYS A 94 -0.24 -18.69 -3.01
N ASP A 95 -0.28 -19.65 -3.93
CA ASP A 95 0.42 -19.56 -5.21
C ASP A 95 -0.09 -18.39 -6.05
N PHE A 96 -1.41 -18.17 -6.08
CA PHE A 96 -2.01 -17.01 -6.71
C PHE A 96 -1.55 -15.70 -6.07
N ALA A 97 -1.58 -15.60 -4.74
CA ALA A 97 -1.13 -14.41 -4.02
C ALA A 97 0.35 -14.11 -4.31
N HIS A 98 1.21 -15.12 -4.29
CA HIS A 98 2.62 -14.98 -4.65
C HIS A 98 2.83 -14.54 -6.10
N GLN A 99 2.03 -15.08 -7.04
CA GLN A 99 2.07 -14.65 -8.43
C GLN A 99 1.66 -13.17 -8.59
N VAL A 100 0.62 -12.72 -7.89
CA VAL A 100 0.22 -11.31 -7.87
C VAL A 100 1.32 -10.44 -7.26
N TRP A 101 1.94 -10.90 -6.17
CA TRP A 101 3.08 -10.21 -5.57
C TRP A 101 4.20 -10.00 -6.59
N THR A 102 4.70 -11.07 -7.20
CA THR A 102 5.85 -11.01 -8.11
C THR A 102 5.57 -10.22 -9.39
N SER A 103 4.38 -10.41 -9.99
CA SER A 103 4.06 -9.80 -11.28
C SER A 103 3.58 -8.36 -11.20
N ILE A 104 2.98 -7.96 -10.09
CA ILE A 104 2.35 -6.64 -9.93
C ILE A 104 3.06 -5.84 -8.83
N ASN A 105 3.01 -6.31 -7.59
CA ASN A 105 3.42 -5.50 -6.44
C ASN A 105 4.93 -5.27 -6.41
N LEU A 106 5.73 -6.32 -6.58
CA LEU A 106 7.19 -6.23 -6.62
C LEU A 106 7.65 -5.41 -7.83
N THR A 107 7.02 -5.61 -8.99
CA THR A 107 7.30 -4.82 -10.20
C THR A 107 7.01 -3.33 -9.98
N ASN A 108 5.88 -3.01 -9.32
CA ASN A 108 5.55 -1.62 -8.97
C ASN A 108 6.52 -1.04 -7.94
N LEU A 109 6.87 -1.82 -6.92
CA LEU A 109 7.84 -1.43 -5.90
C LEU A 109 9.17 -1.04 -6.54
N GLN A 110 9.76 -1.92 -7.33
CA GLN A 110 11.08 -1.73 -7.92
C GLN A 110 11.15 -0.62 -8.99
N ASN A 111 10.10 -0.52 -9.82
CA ASN A 111 10.13 0.41 -10.95
C ASN A 111 9.60 1.82 -10.62
N TYR A 112 8.73 1.94 -9.62
CA TYR A 112 7.99 3.20 -9.39
C TYR A 112 8.05 3.73 -7.96
N ILE A 113 8.24 2.88 -6.95
CA ILE A 113 8.22 3.31 -5.55
C ILE A 113 9.64 3.47 -5.03
N GLU A 114 10.47 2.43 -5.08
CA GLU A 114 11.84 2.44 -4.58
C GLU A 114 12.72 3.56 -5.20
N PRO A 115 12.64 3.86 -6.52
CA PRO A 115 13.38 4.98 -7.10
C PRO A 115 13.04 6.35 -6.52
N THR A 116 11.88 6.47 -5.85
CA THR A 116 11.46 7.74 -5.21
C THR A 116 11.98 7.91 -3.78
N ARG A 117 12.58 6.89 -3.20
CA ARG A 117 13.07 6.84 -1.82
C ARG A 117 13.89 8.07 -1.42
N ASN A 118 14.83 8.48 -2.26
CA ASN A 118 15.73 9.59 -2.00
C ASN A 118 15.08 10.98 -2.17
N ARG A 119 13.80 11.05 -2.51
CA ARG A 119 13.05 12.31 -2.60
C ARG A 119 12.53 12.77 -1.24
N ALA A 120 12.36 11.85 -0.29
CA ALA A 120 11.89 12.16 1.05
C ALA A 120 12.95 12.90 1.88
N GLU A 121 12.51 13.76 2.80
CA GLU A 121 13.36 14.39 3.82
C GLU A 121 13.78 13.40 4.91
N VAL A 122 12.89 12.47 5.23
CA VAL A 122 13.14 11.41 6.23
C VAL A 122 12.84 10.06 5.62
N ILE A 123 13.71 9.09 5.86
CA ILE A 123 13.47 7.69 5.54
C ILE A 123 13.44 6.92 6.86
N LEU A 124 12.34 6.22 7.10
CA LEU A 124 12.15 5.35 8.26
C LEU A 124 12.29 3.91 7.79
N HIS A 125 13.32 3.18 8.24
CA HIS A 125 13.41 1.77 7.99
C HIS A 125 12.54 1.00 8.99
N LYS A 126 11.68 0.16 8.47
CA LYS A 126 10.73 -0.66 9.21
C LYS A 126 11.19 -2.11 9.20
N SER A 127 11.50 -2.63 10.36
CA SER A 127 11.90 -4.02 10.55
C SER A 127 10.73 -5.00 10.35
N LYS A 128 11.06 -6.28 10.25
CA LYS A 128 10.09 -7.39 10.14
C LYS A 128 8.98 -7.33 11.20
N ASN A 129 9.31 -6.89 12.41
CA ASN A 129 8.37 -6.79 13.54
C ASN A 129 7.56 -5.49 13.55
N HIS A 130 7.60 -4.74 12.46
CA HIS A 130 6.92 -3.45 12.31
C HIS A 130 7.46 -2.30 13.18
N GLU A 131 8.64 -2.45 13.77
CA GLU A 131 9.32 -1.40 14.52
C GLU A 131 10.19 -0.56 13.59
N ILE A 132 10.39 0.70 13.93
CA ILE A 132 11.36 1.56 13.25
C ILE A 132 12.70 1.34 13.91
N ASP A 133 13.65 0.76 13.19
CA ASP A 133 14.99 0.44 13.68
C ASP A 133 16.09 1.38 13.13
N GLU A 134 15.84 2.05 12.01
CA GLU A 134 16.76 3.02 11.45
C GLU A 134 16.02 4.27 10.92
N ILE A 135 16.66 5.42 11.08
CA ILE A 135 16.15 6.72 10.61
C ILE A 135 17.25 7.44 9.83
N TYR A 136 16.98 7.78 8.58
CA TYR A 136 17.88 8.55 7.73
C TYR A 136 17.29 9.94 7.46
N LEU A 137 18.10 10.96 7.67
CA LEU A 137 17.74 12.35 7.41
C LEU A 137 18.48 12.84 6.18
N LYS A 138 17.79 13.52 5.28
CA LYS A 138 18.41 14.21 4.15
C LYS A 138 19.21 15.39 4.69
N LYS A 139 20.47 15.47 4.28
CA LYS A 139 21.35 16.61 4.60
C LYS A 139 21.12 17.75 3.62
#